data_7f1c350d8f6270221ee543e43af1519e
#
_entry.id   7f1c350d8f6270221ee543e43af1519e
#
_cell.length_a   1.000
_cell.length_b   1.000
_cell.length_c   1.000
_cell.angle_alpha   90.00
_cell.angle_beta   90.00
_cell.angle_gamma   90.00
#
_symmetry.space_group_name_H-M   'P 1'
#
loop_
_entity.id
_entity.type
_entity.pdbx_description
1 polymer ?
#
loop_
_entity_poly.entity_id
_entity_poly.type
_entity_poly.pdbx_seq_one_letter_code
_entity_poly.pdbx_strand_id
1 'polypeptide(L)'
;MVDLQTAMAAAQASERRSKGGRGASDEKKKRRSGSDMGIEPFDPVKYVGKEKADTSSMWLVILFAFTVTALMRYVLMPSTTMDKTDILYMLPLVMIILIPQIHRTVMPERFQEHYTKGTWFRAAFLYTFTFLSLSFLLVNPPFGDIVAPQVSNDWAIAVDNGENFTFADGSGKDGLIEWQLTDGEYLEGSVWLLFGLADNVGNEDANVTVTHRFQTTDLDIESNATF
;
A
#
# COMPACT_ATOMS: atom_id res chain seq x y z
N MET A 1 20.41 -6.84 -20.53
CA MET A 1 20.93 -8.21 -20.61
C MET A 1 22.41 -8.12 -20.91
N VAL A 2 23.26 -8.55 -20.00
CA VAL A 2 24.69 -8.66 -20.28
C VAL A 2 24.86 -9.90 -21.14
N ASP A 3 25.41 -9.70 -22.34
CA ASP A 3 25.61 -10.78 -23.29
C ASP A 3 26.67 -11.76 -22.73
N LEU A 4 26.35 -13.05 -22.73
CA LEU A 4 27.22 -14.12 -22.23
C LEU A 4 28.60 -14.10 -22.89
N GLN A 5 28.66 -13.68 -24.16
CA GLN A 5 29.90 -13.54 -24.91
C GLN A 5 30.75 -12.41 -24.33
N THR A 6 30.17 -11.31 -23.92
CA THR A 6 30.87 -10.18 -23.30
C THR A 6 31.43 -10.57 -21.94
N ALA A 7 30.71 -11.35 -21.14
CA ALA A 7 31.21 -11.86 -19.87
C ALA A 7 32.36 -12.85 -20.02
N MET A 8 32.27 -13.75 -21.01
CA MET A 8 33.36 -14.69 -21.32
C MET A 8 34.61 -13.99 -21.87
N ALA A 9 34.45 -12.97 -22.71
CA ALA A 9 35.53 -12.18 -23.23
C ALA A 9 36.26 -11.39 -22.12
N ALA A 10 35.50 -10.83 -21.15
CA ALA A 10 36.08 -10.15 -20.00
C ALA A 10 36.83 -11.12 -19.07
N ALA A 11 36.35 -12.32 -18.86
CA ALA A 11 37.01 -13.36 -18.08
C ALA A 11 38.33 -13.79 -18.74
N GLN A 12 38.37 -14.01 -20.07
CA GLN A 12 39.59 -14.34 -20.83
C GLN A 12 40.59 -13.19 -20.85
N ALA A 13 40.13 -11.95 -20.95
CA ALA A 13 40.98 -10.77 -20.89
C ALA A 13 41.67 -10.61 -19.52
N SER A 14 40.96 -10.92 -18.43
CA SER A 14 41.54 -10.89 -17.08
C SER A 14 42.60 -11.99 -16.85
N GLU A 15 42.37 -13.18 -17.44
CA GLU A 15 43.34 -14.29 -17.38
C GLU A 15 44.61 -14.00 -18.18
N ARG A 16 44.53 -13.34 -19.34
CA ARG A 16 45.69 -12.88 -20.10
C ARG A 16 46.50 -11.81 -19.39
N ARG A 17 45.87 -10.90 -18.67
CA ARG A 17 46.55 -9.87 -17.84
C ARG A 17 47.33 -10.48 -16.67
N SER A 18 46.83 -11.58 -16.07
CA SER A 18 47.51 -12.25 -14.97
C SER A 18 48.78 -13.02 -15.41
N LYS A 19 48.84 -13.43 -16.69
CA LYS A 19 49.99 -14.18 -17.26
C LYS A 19 51.12 -13.26 -17.84
N GLY A 20 50.85 -11.96 -18.07
CA GLY A 20 51.78 -11.02 -18.74
C GLY A 20 52.75 -10.26 -17.87
N GLY A 21 52.73 -10.42 -16.56
CA GLY A 21 53.52 -9.59 -15.62
C GLY A 21 54.66 -10.33 -14.93
N ARG A 22 55.65 -10.83 -15.65
CA ARG A 22 56.95 -11.20 -15.06
C ARG A 22 57.97 -10.12 -15.34
N GLY A 23 58.27 -9.32 -14.33
CA GLY A 23 59.43 -8.44 -14.35
C GLY A 23 59.21 -7.15 -13.55
N ALA A 24 59.50 -7.19 -12.28
CA ALA A 24 60.18 -6.20 -11.44
C ALA A 24 59.92 -6.49 -9.96
N SER A 25 60.99 -6.68 -9.26
CA SER A 25 61.09 -6.87 -7.81
C SER A 25 60.50 -5.68 -7.06
N ASP A 26 59.38 -5.90 -6.44
CA ASP A 26 58.92 -5.16 -5.27
C ASP A 26 58.13 -6.16 -4.42
N GLU A 27 58.48 -6.29 -3.15
CA GLU A 27 57.79 -7.10 -2.15
C GLU A 27 56.36 -6.59 -1.93
N LYS A 28 55.53 -6.68 -2.96
CA LYS A 28 54.10 -6.51 -2.83
C LYS A 28 53.58 -7.73 -2.06
N LYS A 29 53.14 -7.52 -0.83
CA LYS A 29 52.34 -8.48 -0.04
C LYS A 29 51.48 -9.27 -1.01
N LYS A 30 51.84 -10.56 -1.19
CA LYS A 30 51.10 -11.50 -2.05
C LYS A 30 49.63 -11.41 -1.66
N ARG A 31 48.81 -10.81 -2.52
CA ARG A 31 47.34 -10.84 -2.34
C ARG A 31 46.96 -12.32 -2.28
N ARG A 32 46.40 -12.75 -1.14
CA ARG A 32 45.93 -14.12 -0.97
C ARG A 32 44.98 -14.43 -2.12
N SER A 33 45.16 -15.55 -2.78
CA SER A 33 44.26 -16.06 -3.80
C SER A 33 42.89 -16.31 -3.17
N GLY A 34 41.79 -16.11 -3.90
CA GLY A 34 40.44 -16.42 -3.43
C GLY A 34 40.32 -17.87 -2.93
N SER A 35 41.07 -18.82 -3.54
CA SER A 35 41.16 -20.20 -3.09
C SER A 35 41.76 -20.36 -1.69
N ASP A 36 42.76 -19.50 -1.34
CA ASP A 36 43.36 -19.51 -0.01
C ASP A 36 42.43 -18.96 1.08
N MET A 37 41.36 -18.29 0.69
CA MET A 37 40.28 -17.76 1.55
C MET A 37 39.03 -18.65 1.56
N GLY A 38 39.07 -19.84 0.95
CA GLY A 38 37.92 -20.74 0.86
C GLY A 38 36.81 -20.24 -0.07
N ILE A 39 37.12 -19.27 -0.95
CA ILE A 39 36.16 -18.77 -1.92
C ILE A 39 36.17 -19.68 -3.14
N GLU A 40 35.05 -20.30 -3.46
CA GLU A 40 34.91 -21.11 -4.66
C GLU A 40 35.20 -20.27 -5.92
N PRO A 41 35.91 -20.86 -6.92
CA PRO A 41 36.12 -20.17 -8.21
C PRO A 41 34.78 -19.84 -8.86
N PHE A 42 34.70 -18.67 -9.47
CA PHE A 42 33.48 -18.22 -10.16
C PHE A 42 33.17 -19.15 -11.35
N ASP A 43 31.99 -19.80 -11.27
CA ASP A 43 31.41 -20.59 -12.37
C ASP A 43 30.27 -19.80 -13.04
N PRO A 44 30.49 -19.32 -14.28
CA PRO A 44 29.50 -18.54 -15.01
C PRO A 44 28.19 -19.30 -15.27
N VAL A 45 28.26 -20.61 -15.49
CA VAL A 45 27.08 -21.44 -15.81
C VAL A 45 26.18 -21.58 -14.57
N LYS A 46 26.80 -21.88 -13.43
CA LYS A 46 26.09 -21.96 -12.14
C LYS A 46 25.47 -20.61 -11.75
N TYR A 47 26.20 -19.52 -12.01
CA TYR A 47 25.71 -18.16 -11.76
C TYR A 47 24.48 -17.82 -12.62
N VAL A 48 24.53 -18.05 -13.93
CA VAL A 48 23.40 -17.80 -14.84
C VAL A 48 22.18 -18.68 -14.49
N GLY A 49 22.42 -19.93 -14.09
CA GLY A 49 21.37 -20.82 -13.61
C GLY A 49 20.64 -20.26 -12.41
N LYS A 50 21.40 -19.77 -11.42
CA LYS A 50 20.87 -19.13 -10.22
C LYS A 50 20.11 -17.84 -10.53
N GLU A 51 20.66 -16.99 -11.39
CA GLU A 51 20.02 -15.72 -11.78
C GLU A 51 18.68 -15.97 -12.47
N LYS A 52 18.59 -16.96 -13.36
CA LYS A 52 17.34 -17.37 -13.98
C LYS A 52 16.33 -17.90 -12.96
N ALA A 53 16.76 -18.70 -12.00
CA ALA A 53 15.92 -19.20 -10.93
C ALA A 53 15.38 -18.07 -10.05
N ASP A 54 16.25 -17.14 -9.63
CA ASP A 54 15.90 -15.96 -8.83
C ASP A 54 14.92 -15.03 -9.58
N THR A 55 15.16 -14.78 -10.87
CA THR A 55 14.26 -13.95 -11.71
C THR A 55 12.90 -14.61 -11.90
N SER A 56 12.86 -15.92 -12.17
CA SER A 56 11.60 -16.65 -12.31
C SER A 56 10.81 -16.65 -11.00
N SER A 57 11.49 -16.84 -9.87
CA SER A 57 10.89 -16.73 -8.54
C SER A 57 10.28 -15.35 -8.30
N MET A 58 11.00 -14.29 -8.67
CA MET A 58 10.51 -12.92 -8.53
C MET A 58 9.21 -12.70 -9.29
N TRP A 59 9.15 -13.10 -10.56
CA TRP A 59 7.93 -12.95 -11.38
C TRP A 59 6.76 -13.77 -10.85
N LEU A 60 7.02 -14.99 -10.38
CA LEU A 60 5.98 -15.83 -9.77
C LEU A 60 5.38 -15.16 -8.54
N VAL A 61 6.23 -14.57 -7.67
CA VAL A 61 5.78 -13.88 -6.45
C VAL A 61 4.98 -12.63 -6.79
N ILE A 62 5.41 -11.84 -7.80
CA ILE A 62 4.67 -10.65 -8.25
C ILE A 62 3.30 -11.05 -8.79
N LEU A 63 3.23 -12.08 -9.63
CA LEU A 63 1.97 -12.57 -10.17
C LEU A 63 1.03 -13.08 -9.06
N PHE A 64 1.58 -13.81 -8.10
CA PHE A 64 0.82 -14.29 -6.94
C PHE A 64 0.28 -13.11 -6.11
N ALA A 65 1.12 -12.12 -5.79
CA ALA A 65 0.70 -10.92 -5.06
C ALA A 65 -0.39 -10.15 -5.81
N PHE A 66 -0.24 -9.99 -7.13
CA PHE A 66 -1.27 -9.37 -7.98
C PHE A 66 -2.60 -10.12 -7.91
N THR A 67 -2.57 -11.45 -8.03
CA THR A 67 -3.78 -12.29 -7.95
C THR A 67 -4.47 -12.15 -6.60
N VAL A 68 -3.70 -12.21 -5.50
CA VAL A 68 -4.24 -12.06 -4.15
C VAL A 68 -4.83 -10.66 -3.93
N THR A 69 -4.15 -9.62 -4.45
CA THR A 69 -4.66 -8.24 -4.35
C THR A 69 -5.95 -8.06 -5.13
N ALA A 70 -6.02 -8.61 -6.35
CA ALA A 70 -7.25 -8.56 -7.15
C ALA A 70 -8.41 -9.31 -6.47
N LEU A 71 -8.16 -10.48 -5.90
CA LEU A 71 -9.15 -11.22 -5.12
C LEU A 71 -9.59 -10.44 -3.87
N MET A 72 -8.65 -9.82 -3.16
CA MET A 72 -8.97 -8.94 -2.03
C MET A 72 -9.89 -7.80 -2.47
N ARG A 73 -9.53 -7.08 -3.51
CA ARG A 73 -10.28 -5.90 -3.96
C ARG A 73 -11.67 -6.24 -4.50
N TYR A 74 -11.78 -7.25 -5.38
CA TYR A 74 -13.00 -7.50 -6.14
C TYR A 74 -13.90 -8.58 -5.54
N VAL A 75 -13.39 -9.44 -4.65
CA VAL A 75 -14.15 -10.54 -4.04
C VAL A 75 -14.35 -10.32 -2.55
N LEU A 76 -13.26 -10.13 -1.80
CA LEU A 76 -13.34 -10.05 -0.33
C LEU A 76 -13.92 -8.71 0.12
N MET A 77 -13.47 -7.61 -0.46
CA MET A 77 -13.87 -6.28 -0.05
C MET A 77 -15.38 -6.02 -0.19
N PRO A 78 -16.06 -6.38 -1.31
CA PRO A 78 -17.52 -6.23 -1.43
C PRO A 78 -18.31 -7.11 -0.46
N SER A 79 -17.72 -8.20 0.02
CA SER A 79 -18.37 -9.15 0.96
C SER A 79 -18.04 -8.87 2.44
N THR A 80 -17.21 -7.86 2.71
CA THR A 80 -16.74 -7.56 4.06
C THR A 80 -17.45 -6.32 4.61
N THR A 81 -17.91 -6.41 5.85
CA THR A 81 -18.53 -5.27 6.56
C THR A 81 -17.46 -4.36 7.16
N MET A 82 -17.82 -3.10 7.42
CA MET A 82 -16.90 -2.10 8.01
C MET A 82 -16.24 -2.57 9.31
N ASP A 83 -16.95 -3.36 10.11
CA ASP A 83 -16.45 -3.89 11.39
C ASP A 83 -15.35 -4.94 11.25
N LYS A 84 -15.10 -5.44 10.03
CA LYS A 84 -14.17 -6.55 9.76
C LYS A 84 -13.10 -6.20 8.73
N THR A 85 -12.81 -4.93 8.58
CA THR A 85 -11.83 -4.43 7.60
C THR A 85 -10.43 -5.01 7.79
N ASP A 86 -10.06 -5.38 9.01
CA ASP A 86 -8.75 -5.99 9.31
C ASP A 86 -8.51 -7.29 8.54
N ILE A 87 -9.56 -8.04 8.23
CA ILE A 87 -9.46 -9.29 7.47
C ILE A 87 -8.91 -9.06 6.07
N LEU A 88 -9.20 -7.89 5.47
CA LEU A 88 -8.74 -7.53 4.12
C LEU A 88 -7.22 -7.45 4.00
N TYR A 89 -6.53 -7.15 5.08
CA TYR A 89 -5.08 -7.11 5.11
C TYR A 89 -4.46 -8.35 5.76
N MET A 90 -5.07 -8.83 6.84
CA MET A 90 -4.55 -9.99 7.58
C MET A 90 -4.58 -11.28 6.75
N LEU A 91 -5.69 -11.55 6.06
CA LEU A 91 -5.81 -12.77 5.25
C LEU A 91 -4.79 -12.82 4.10
N PRO A 92 -4.63 -11.77 3.26
CA PRO A 92 -3.58 -11.75 2.25
C PRO A 92 -2.17 -11.87 2.81
N LEU A 93 -1.87 -11.24 3.95
CA LEU A 93 -0.55 -11.35 4.57
C LEU A 93 -0.24 -12.79 5.04
N VAL A 94 -1.22 -13.51 5.56
CA VAL A 94 -1.07 -14.93 5.93
C VAL A 94 -0.77 -15.80 4.70
N MET A 95 -1.19 -15.40 3.49
CA MET A 95 -0.90 -16.13 2.25
C MET A 95 0.60 -16.24 1.92
N ILE A 96 1.46 -15.49 2.61
CA ILE A 96 2.93 -15.65 2.54
C ILE A 96 3.34 -17.10 2.78
N ILE A 97 2.63 -17.82 3.65
CA ILE A 97 2.90 -19.23 3.99
C ILE A 97 2.77 -20.13 2.75
N LEU A 98 1.97 -19.74 1.76
CA LEU A 98 1.78 -20.51 0.53
C LEU A 98 2.90 -20.33 -0.49
N ILE A 99 3.76 -19.34 -0.35
CA ILE A 99 4.86 -19.05 -1.30
C ILE A 99 5.72 -20.29 -1.57
N PRO A 100 6.22 -21.05 -0.55
CA PRO A 100 7.01 -22.23 -0.81
C PRO A 100 6.24 -23.34 -1.54
N GLN A 101 4.95 -23.50 -1.27
CA GLN A 101 4.11 -24.50 -1.92
C GLN A 101 3.88 -24.17 -3.40
N ILE A 102 3.58 -22.91 -3.70
CA ILE A 102 3.39 -22.42 -5.07
C ILE A 102 4.68 -22.61 -5.87
N HIS A 103 5.84 -22.30 -5.28
CA HIS A 103 7.13 -22.54 -5.94
C HIS A 103 7.36 -24.01 -6.25
N ARG A 104 7.05 -24.91 -5.31
CA ARG A 104 7.17 -26.36 -5.54
C ARG A 104 6.26 -26.89 -6.62
N THR A 105 5.09 -26.27 -6.80
CA THR A 105 4.11 -26.71 -7.80
C THR A 105 4.40 -26.15 -9.19
N VAL A 106 4.85 -24.90 -9.26
CA VAL A 106 4.97 -24.17 -10.54
C VAL A 106 6.39 -24.18 -11.09
N MET A 107 7.41 -24.15 -10.21
CA MET A 107 8.80 -24.05 -10.64
C MET A 107 9.44 -25.41 -10.89
N PRO A 108 10.22 -25.53 -11.99
CA PRO A 108 11.01 -26.72 -12.25
C PRO A 108 11.98 -27.05 -11.10
N GLU A 109 12.19 -28.33 -10.80
CA GLU A 109 13.09 -28.80 -9.74
C GLU A 109 14.49 -28.19 -9.83
N ARG A 110 15.04 -28.08 -11.05
CA ARG A 110 16.35 -27.46 -11.31
C ARG A 110 16.47 -26.02 -10.79
N PHE A 111 15.36 -25.29 -10.63
CA PHE A 111 15.36 -23.94 -10.06
C PHE A 111 15.29 -23.99 -8.54
N GLN A 112 14.55 -24.96 -8.00
CA GLN A 112 14.37 -25.10 -6.55
C GLN A 112 15.69 -25.47 -5.84
N GLU A 113 16.62 -26.16 -6.52
CA GLU A 113 17.96 -26.48 -6.00
C GLU A 113 18.78 -25.24 -5.67
N HIS A 114 18.49 -24.12 -6.31
CA HIS A 114 19.19 -22.85 -6.08
C HIS A 114 18.61 -22.01 -4.94
N TYR A 115 17.45 -22.40 -4.40
CA TYR A 115 16.78 -21.62 -3.38
C TYR A 115 17.42 -21.78 -2.01
N THR A 116 17.71 -20.64 -1.41
CA THR A 116 18.30 -20.53 -0.08
C THR A 116 17.30 -19.87 0.89
N LYS A 117 17.64 -19.82 2.17
CA LYS A 117 16.86 -19.06 3.16
C LYS A 117 16.71 -17.59 2.75
N GLY A 118 17.75 -17.00 2.13
CA GLY A 118 17.73 -15.65 1.61
C GLY A 118 16.75 -15.47 0.43
N THR A 119 16.58 -16.49 -0.40
CA THR A 119 15.59 -16.47 -1.50
C THR A 119 14.16 -16.43 -0.92
N TRP A 120 13.86 -17.24 0.09
CA TRP A 120 12.55 -17.22 0.74
C TRP A 120 12.24 -15.92 1.46
N PHE A 121 13.24 -15.35 2.15
CA PHE A 121 13.08 -14.04 2.78
C PHE A 121 12.78 -12.94 1.74
N ARG A 122 13.55 -12.90 0.63
CA ARG A 122 13.31 -11.95 -0.46
C ARG A 122 11.93 -12.13 -1.11
N ALA A 123 11.51 -13.37 -1.29
CA ALA A 123 10.19 -13.70 -1.84
C ALA A 123 9.07 -13.20 -0.94
N ALA A 124 9.14 -13.44 0.36
CA ALA A 124 8.16 -12.96 1.33
C ALA A 124 8.11 -11.42 1.40
N PHE A 125 9.28 -10.78 1.41
CA PHE A 125 9.41 -9.33 1.40
C PHE A 125 8.80 -8.73 0.12
N LEU A 126 9.18 -9.27 -1.04
CA LEU A 126 8.65 -8.83 -2.33
C LEU A 126 7.12 -8.99 -2.42
N TYR A 127 6.60 -10.13 -1.95
CA TYR A 127 5.16 -10.35 -1.88
C TYR A 127 4.46 -9.25 -1.06
N THR A 128 4.95 -9.03 0.17
CA THR A 128 4.33 -8.05 1.08
C THR A 128 4.31 -6.66 0.47
N PHE A 129 5.45 -6.20 -0.07
CA PHE A 129 5.51 -4.88 -0.68
C PHE A 129 4.66 -4.76 -1.95
N THR A 130 4.67 -5.79 -2.80
CA THR A 130 3.85 -5.81 -4.00
C THR A 130 2.37 -5.80 -3.66
N PHE A 131 1.95 -6.63 -2.69
CA PHE A 131 0.57 -6.65 -2.21
C PHE A 131 0.14 -5.28 -1.66
N LEU A 132 0.92 -4.68 -0.76
CA LEU A 132 0.57 -3.37 -0.18
C LEU A 132 0.53 -2.27 -1.24
N SER A 133 1.50 -2.22 -2.14
CA SER A 133 1.54 -1.23 -3.22
C SER A 133 0.37 -1.36 -4.17
N LEU A 134 0.05 -2.57 -4.59
CA LEU A 134 -1.10 -2.83 -5.47
C LEU A 134 -2.43 -2.60 -4.76
N SER A 135 -2.54 -2.96 -3.48
CA SER A 135 -3.73 -2.67 -2.68
C SER A 135 -3.97 -1.17 -2.61
N PHE A 136 -2.94 -0.40 -2.29
CA PHE A 136 -3.03 1.05 -2.28
C PHE A 136 -3.45 1.61 -3.64
N LEU A 137 -2.88 1.10 -4.73
CA LEU A 137 -3.22 1.53 -6.08
C LEU A 137 -4.68 1.22 -6.45
N LEU A 138 -5.16 0.01 -6.12
CA LEU A 138 -6.51 -0.44 -6.52
C LEU A 138 -7.64 0.16 -5.68
N VAL A 139 -7.35 0.70 -4.50
CA VAL A 139 -8.35 1.32 -3.63
C VAL A 139 -8.39 2.85 -3.72
N ASN A 140 -7.45 3.43 -4.45
CA ASN A 140 -7.36 4.88 -4.65
C ASN A 140 -7.51 5.26 -6.14
N PRO A 141 -7.83 6.53 -6.44
CA PRO A 141 -7.90 7.02 -7.81
C PRO A 141 -6.59 6.80 -8.59
N PRO A 142 -6.68 6.50 -9.88
CA PRO A 142 -7.87 6.41 -10.75
C PRO A 142 -8.55 5.04 -10.77
N PHE A 143 -8.08 4.02 -10.01
CA PHE A 143 -8.56 2.65 -10.10
C PHE A 143 -9.71 2.32 -9.15
N GLY A 144 -9.88 3.10 -8.11
CA GLY A 144 -10.97 2.93 -7.16
C GLY A 144 -11.15 4.18 -6.31
N ASP A 145 -12.36 4.33 -5.81
CA ASP A 145 -12.74 5.27 -4.79
C ASP A 145 -13.55 4.52 -3.76
N ILE A 146 -13.00 4.37 -2.56
CA ILE A 146 -13.63 3.64 -1.45
C ILE A 146 -13.79 4.50 -0.21
N VAL A 147 -13.23 5.70 -0.26
CA VAL A 147 -13.32 6.64 0.85
C VAL A 147 -14.58 7.48 0.65
N ALA A 148 -15.46 7.45 1.63
CA ALA A 148 -16.63 8.32 1.60
C ALA A 148 -16.21 9.79 1.80
N PRO A 149 -16.91 10.75 1.16
CA PRO A 149 -16.72 12.17 1.42
C PRO A 149 -16.81 12.48 2.91
N GLN A 150 -15.95 13.35 3.38
CA GLN A 150 -15.89 13.76 4.77
C GLN A 150 -16.28 15.22 4.91
N VAL A 151 -17.04 15.52 5.96
CA VAL A 151 -17.35 16.89 6.33
C VAL A 151 -16.09 17.53 6.92
N SER A 152 -15.74 18.71 6.43
CA SER A 152 -14.66 19.53 6.99
C SER A 152 -14.94 19.85 8.47
N ASN A 153 -13.86 19.94 9.27
CA ASN A 153 -14.00 20.33 10.68
C ASN A 153 -14.50 21.77 10.88
N ASP A 154 -14.39 22.59 9.84
CA ASP A 154 -14.82 23.98 9.87
C ASP A 154 -16.23 24.10 9.25
N TRP A 155 -17.24 24.03 10.08
CA TRP A 155 -18.61 24.25 9.69
C TRP A 155 -19.33 25.16 10.70
N ALA A 156 -20.34 25.88 10.23
CA ALA A 156 -21.02 26.86 11.04
C ALA A 156 -22.53 26.87 10.74
N ILE A 157 -23.29 27.32 11.69
CA ILE A 157 -24.71 27.65 11.53
C ILE A 157 -24.84 29.16 11.50
N ALA A 158 -25.54 29.67 10.49
CA ALA A 158 -25.95 31.07 10.40
C ALA A 158 -27.46 31.17 10.46
N VAL A 159 -27.96 32.02 11.33
CA VAL A 159 -29.39 32.34 11.42
C VAL A 159 -29.62 33.71 10.80
N ASP A 160 -30.52 33.76 9.82
CA ASP A 160 -30.96 34.99 9.15
C ASP A 160 -32.33 35.38 9.70
N ASN A 161 -32.40 36.48 10.44
CA ASN A 161 -33.66 37.02 10.95
C ASN A 161 -34.26 38.11 10.04
N GLY A 162 -33.73 38.26 8.82
CA GLY A 162 -34.18 39.27 7.83
C GLY A 162 -33.47 40.61 7.92
N GLU A 163 -32.76 40.88 9.00
CA GLU A 163 -31.98 42.11 9.18
C GLU A 163 -30.49 41.86 9.32
N ASN A 164 -30.13 40.75 10.03
CA ASN A 164 -28.76 40.40 10.32
C ASN A 164 -28.54 38.89 10.34
N PHE A 165 -27.29 38.47 10.06
CA PHE A 165 -26.85 37.09 10.28
C PHE A 165 -26.21 36.95 11.64
N THR A 166 -26.62 35.95 12.40
CA THR A 166 -26.01 35.54 13.65
C THR A 166 -25.33 34.19 13.42
N PHE A 167 -24.03 34.11 13.68
CA PHE A 167 -23.27 32.89 13.52
C PHE A 167 -23.09 32.20 14.86
N ALA A 168 -23.31 30.88 14.86
CA ALA A 168 -22.88 30.01 15.93
C ALA A 168 -21.59 29.34 15.52
N ASP A 169 -20.50 29.60 16.22
CA ASP A 169 -19.25 28.89 16.00
C ASP A 169 -19.39 27.46 16.51
N GLY A 170 -19.21 26.52 15.62
CA GLY A 170 -19.16 25.11 15.94
C GLY A 170 -17.98 24.47 15.26
N SER A 171 -17.07 23.98 16.02
CA SER A 171 -16.05 23.05 15.57
C SER A 171 -16.27 21.73 16.31
N GLY A 172 -16.93 20.80 15.67
CA GLY A 172 -17.14 19.49 16.27
C GLY A 172 -16.29 18.45 15.56
N LYS A 173 -15.53 17.69 16.32
CA LYS A 173 -14.79 16.53 15.82
C LYS A 173 -15.71 15.47 15.21
N ASP A 174 -17.00 15.52 15.60
CA ASP A 174 -18.03 14.57 15.21
C ASP A 174 -19.20 15.24 14.45
N GLY A 175 -19.02 16.47 13.96
CA GLY A 175 -20.05 17.17 13.20
C GLY A 175 -21.27 17.55 14.04
N LEU A 176 -21.12 17.76 15.34
CA LEU A 176 -22.19 18.20 16.25
C LEU A 176 -21.97 19.66 16.65
N ILE A 177 -22.99 20.48 16.45
CA ILE A 177 -23.08 21.83 17.03
C ILE A 177 -24.22 21.83 18.05
N GLU A 178 -23.90 22.23 19.27
CA GLU A 178 -24.89 22.49 20.31
C GLU A 178 -25.07 23.99 20.47
N TRP A 179 -26.28 24.46 20.25
CA TRP A 179 -26.66 25.84 20.47
C TRP A 179 -27.65 25.92 21.61
N GLN A 180 -27.24 26.52 22.73
CA GLN A 180 -28.11 26.77 23.87
C GLN A 180 -28.87 28.09 23.67
N LEU A 181 -30.18 27.98 23.61
CA LEU A 181 -31.08 29.12 23.62
C LEU A 181 -31.40 29.52 25.07
N THR A 182 -31.48 30.81 25.35
CA THR A 182 -31.94 31.31 26.62
C THR A 182 -33.45 31.10 26.74
N ASP A 183 -33.96 30.92 27.95
CA ASP A 183 -35.40 30.72 28.21
C ASP A 183 -36.25 31.83 27.55
N GLY A 184 -37.15 31.43 26.65
CA GLY A 184 -37.99 32.33 25.89
C GLY A 184 -37.45 32.81 24.55
N GLU A 185 -36.22 32.43 24.19
CA GLU A 185 -35.67 32.67 22.84
C GLU A 185 -36.07 31.56 21.89
N TYR A 186 -36.33 31.93 20.65
CA TYR A 186 -36.62 31.01 19.55
C TYR A 186 -35.65 31.29 18.44
N LEU A 187 -35.31 30.27 17.66
CA LEU A 187 -34.64 30.44 16.39
C LEU A 187 -35.68 30.96 15.39
N GLU A 188 -35.71 32.27 15.20
CA GLU A 188 -36.60 32.92 14.23
C GLU A 188 -35.82 33.10 12.92
N GLY A 189 -36.49 32.86 11.76
CA GLY A 189 -35.89 33.05 10.45
C GLY A 189 -35.35 31.78 9.82
N SER A 190 -34.55 31.96 8.77
CA SER A 190 -33.92 30.87 8.02
C SER A 190 -32.60 30.43 8.66
N VAL A 191 -32.43 29.14 8.83
CA VAL A 191 -31.18 28.57 9.32
C VAL A 191 -30.36 28.07 8.12
N TRP A 192 -29.15 28.61 8.02
CA TRP A 192 -28.19 28.24 7.00
C TRP A 192 -27.12 27.36 7.61
N LEU A 193 -26.88 26.19 7.01
CA LEU A 193 -25.80 25.30 7.36
C LEU A 193 -24.66 25.47 6.38
N LEU A 194 -23.52 25.92 6.85
CA LEU A 194 -22.31 26.15 6.07
C LEU A 194 -21.28 25.07 6.44
N PHE A 195 -20.91 24.24 5.48
CA PHE A 195 -19.90 23.20 5.68
C PHE A 195 -19.11 22.95 4.39
N GLY A 196 -17.89 22.47 4.55
CA GLY A 196 -17.09 21.98 3.44
C GLY A 196 -17.16 20.47 3.35
N LEU A 197 -17.23 19.93 2.15
CA LEU A 197 -17.02 18.51 1.88
C LEU A 197 -15.65 18.32 1.24
N ALA A 198 -14.91 17.34 1.73
CA ALA A 198 -13.62 16.94 1.19
C ALA A 198 -13.66 15.47 0.78
N ASP A 199 -13.26 15.22 -0.45
CA ASP A 199 -13.10 13.89 -1.00
C ASP A 199 -11.87 13.84 -1.91
N ASN A 200 -11.36 12.64 -2.16
CA ASN A 200 -10.19 12.43 -3.00
C ASN A 200 -10.52 12.34 -4.51
N VAL A 201 -11.79 12.23 -4.88
CA VAL A 201 -12.24 12.15 -6.29
C VAL A 201 -13.15 13.33 -6.66
N GLY A 202 -14.19 13.56 -5.92
CA GLY A 202 -15.16 14.61 -6.16
C GLY A 202 -16.41 14.44 -5.29
N ASN A 203 -17.13 15.54 -5.09
CA ASN A 203 -18.29 15.58 -4.20
C ASN A 203 -19.63 15.62 -4.95
N GLU A 204 -19.63 15.41 -6.26
CA GLU A 204 -20.81 15.63 -7.12
C GLU A 204 -21.97 14.71 -6.77
N ASP A 205 -21.67 13.49 -6.30
CA ASP A 205 -22.66 12.48 -5.93
C ASP A 205 -22.78 12.27 -4.41
N ALA A 206 -22.25 13.19 -3.61
CA ALA A 206 -22.27 13.07 -2.15
C ALA A 206 -23.68 13.31 -1.58
N ASN A 207 -24.16 12.38 -0.78
CA ASN A 207 -25.41 12.55 -0.03
C ASN A 207 -25.07 13.02 1.39
N VAL A 208 -25.56 14.17 1.77
CA VAL A 208 -25.40 14.73 3.11
C VAL A 208 -26.70 14.60 3.90
N THR A 209 -26.63 13.93 5.03
CA THR A 209 -27.77 13.85 5.95
C THR A 209 -27.50 14.74 7.15
N VAL A 210 -28.40 15.70 7.35
CA VAL A 210 -28.39 16.60 8.49
C VAL A 210 -29.44 16.14 9.49
N THR A 211 -29.02 15.88 10.72
CA THR A 211 -29.93 15.57 11.83
C THR A 211 -30.07 16.81 12.70
N HIS A 212 -31.26 17.32 12.82
CA HIS A 212 -31.60 18.40 13.73
C HIS A 212 -32.33 17.81 14.94
N ARG A 213 -31.81 18.07 16.14
CA ARG A 213 -32.43 17.64 17.39
C ARG A 213 -32.73 18.86 18.25
N PHE A 214 -33.99 19.01 18.61
CA PHE A 214 -34.46 19.99 19.57
C PHE A 214 -34.79 19.27 20.87
N GLN A 215 -34.14 19.65 21.96
CA GLN A 215 -34.33 19.01 23.25
C GLN A 215 -34.67 20.06 24.31
N THR A 216 -35.74 19.83 25.01
CA THR A 216 -36.10 20.55 26.22
C THR A 216 -36.33 19.55 27.36
N THR A 217 -36.67 20.04 28.56
CA THR A 217 -37.01 19.19 29.72
C THR A 217 -38.18 18.23 29.44
N ASP A 218 -39.12 18.65 28.58
CA ASP A 218 -40.35 17.94 28.32
C ASP A 218 -40.53 17.46 26.86
N LEU A 219 -39.65 17.85 25.96
CA LEU A 219 -39.75 17.61 24.54
C LEU A 219 -38.41 17.23 23.91
N ASP A 220 -38.40 16.15 23.17
CA ASP A 220 -37.26 15.70 22.35
C ASP A 220 -37.75 15.42 20.93
N ILE A 221 -37.38 16.29 20.01
CA ILE A 221 -37.76 16.18 18.59
C ILE A 221 -36.51 16.01 17.76
N GLU A 222 -36.48 14.97 16.96
CA GLU A 222 -35.43 14.72 15.97
C GLU A 222 -36.05 14.74 14.56
N SER A 223 -35.39 15.46 13.66
CA SER A 223 -35.75 15.49 12.26
C SER A 223 -34.51 15.34 11.38
N ASN A 224 -34.64 14.61 10.28
CA ASN A 224 -33.57 14.36 9.33
C ASN A 224 -33.90 14.97 7.97
N ALA A 225 -32.92 15.64 7.38
CA ALA A 225 -32.98 16.11 5.99
C ALA A 225 -31.79 15.57 5.23
N THR A 226 -32.02 15.06 4.02
CA THR A 226 -30.96 14.58 3.13
C THR A 226 -30.91 15.50 1.90
N PHE A 227 -29.72 15.93 1.54
CA PHE A 227 -29.42 16.87 0.44
C PHE A 227 -28.49 16.21 -0.56
#